data_d433c3fd84dc641e31fba0a458e1ec07
#
_entry.id   d433c3fd84dc641e31fba0a458e1ec07
#
_cell.length_a   1.000
_cell.length_b   1.000
_cell.length_c   1.000
_cell.angle_alpha   90.00
_cell.angle_beta   90.00
_cell.angle_gamma   90.00
#
_symmetry.space_group_name_H-M   'P 1'
#
loop_
_entity.id
_entity.type
_entity.pdbx_description
1 polymer ?
#
loop_
_entity_poly.entity_id
_entity_poly.type
_entity_poly.pdbx_seq_one_letter_code
_entity_poly.pdbx_strand_id
1 'polypeptide(L)'
;MRRRECKTRRYATLVAAAAVAKAVESYDVTNCGASTVTTVSATKELTVLSIDTKGITRSNSANKTFDNATYECASVLSIAGAQRKGLGYCKFMVPDGDFVVGEQVLDSTGGGKWKFLQGTGKWKGITGGGEFVQLTSGKPIVTGTGQSCVRASGTYELSN
;
A
#
# COMPACT_ATOMS: atom_id res chain seq x y z
N MET A 1 -41.28 -62.64 -29.26
CA MET A 1 -39.97 -62.12 -28.79
C MET A 1 -40.10 -60.66 -28.45
N ARG A 2 -40.05 -60.25 -27.15
CA ARG A 2 -40.10 -58.88 -26.68
C ARG A 2 -38.70 -58.45 -26.26
N ARG A 3 -38.12 -57.46 -26.97
CA ARG A 3 -36.83 -56.84 -26.58
C ARG A 3 -37.07 -55.86 -25.40
N ARG A 4 -36.34 -56.07 -24.32
CA ARG A 4 -36.30 -55.16 -23.19
C ARG A 4 -35.23 -54.10 -23.48
N GLU A 5 -35.62 -52.83 -23.57
CA GLU A 5 -34.69 -51.70 -23.65
C GLU A 5 -34.16 -51.39 -22.24
N CYS A 6 -32.85 -51.44 -22.12
CA CYS A 6 -32.14 -51.07 -20.90
C CYS A 6 -31.87 -49.55 -20.90
N LYS A 7 -32.62 -48.76 -20.11
CA LYS A 7 -32.40 -47.34 -19.95
C LYS A 7 -31.26 -47.11 -18.97
N THR A 8 -30.10 -46.76 -19.48
CA THR A 8 -28.94 -46.31 -18.67
C THR A 8 -29.20 -44.89 -18.14
N ARG A 9 -29.45 -44.74 -16.85
CA ARG A 9 -29.49 -43.47 -16.17
C ARG A 9 -28.05 -42.94 -15.98
N ARG A 10 -27.68 -41.86 -16.69
CA ARG A 10 -26.45 -41.12 -16.43
C ARG A 10 -26.68 -40.23 -15.22
N TYR A 11 -26.00 -40.50 -14.12
CA TYR A 11 -25.92 -39.61 -12.97
C TYR A 11 -24.86 -38.54 -13.28
N ALA A 12 -25.26 -37.29 -13.48
CA ALA A 12 -24.35 -36.16 -13.55
C ALA A 12 -23.94 -35.81 -12.13
N THR A 13 -22.69 -36.09 -11.78
CA THR A 13 -22.10 -35.66 -10.51
C THR A 13 -21.79 -34.15 -10.62
N LEU A 14 -22.58 -33.33 -9.97
CA LEU A 14 -22.27 -31.90 -9.79
C LEU A 14 -21.12 -31.79 -8.78
N VAL A 15 -19.91 -31.53 -9.28
CA VAL A 15 -18.78 -31.13 -8.43
C VAL A 15 -18.97 -29.65 -8.10
N ALA A 16 -19.45 -29.34 -6.91
CA ALA A 16 -19.48 -28.00 -6.38
C ALA A 16 -18.03 -27.58 -6.10
N ALA A 17 -17.50 -26.66 -6.92
CA ALA A 17 -16.23 -26.01 -6.61
C ALA A 17 -16.45 -25.12 -5.37
N ALA A 18 -15.92 -25.54 -4.24
CA ALA A 18 -15.87 -24.69 -3.04
C ALA A 18 -14.97 -23.49 -3.35
N ALA A 19 -15.53 -22.28 -3.38
CA ALA A 19 -14.75 -21.07 -3.44
C ALA A 19 -13.94 -20.97 -2.14
N VAL A 20 -12.62 -21.11 -2.24
CA VAL A 20 -11.71 -20.88 -1.10
C VAL A 20 -11.80 -19.40 -0.77
N ALA A 21 -12.33 -19.08 0.39
CA ALA A 21 -12.36 -17.71 0.88
C ALA A 21 -10.92 -17.23 1.02
N LYS A 22 -10.57 -16.09 0.39
CA LYS A 22 -9.27 -15.47 0.53
C LYS A 22 -9.05 -15.06 1.98
N ALA A 23 -7.89 -15.39 2.53
CA ALA A 23 -7.54 -14.94 3.87
C ALA A 23 -7.23 -13.45 3.84
N VAL A 24 -7.95 -12.67 4.65
CA VAL A 24 -7.66 -11.26 4.90
C VAL A 24 -6.60 -11.20 5.99
N GLU A 25 -5.46 -10.61 5.68
CA GLU A 25 -4.37 -10.42 6.64
C GLU A 25 -4.23 -8.94 7.01
N SER A 26 -3.76 -8.67 8.23
CA SER A 26 -3.54 -7.30 8.71
C SER A 26 -2.05 -6.96 8.75
N TYR A 27 -1.76 -5.68 8.61
CA TYR A 27 -0.44 -5.12 8.85
C TYR A 27 -0.53 -3.86 9.72
N ASP A 28 0.53 -3.62 10.47
CA ASP A 28 0.76 -2.40 11.26
C ASP A 28 2.27 -2.15 11.24
N VAL A 29 2.66 -1.03 10.66
CA VAL A 29 4.06 -0.69 10.41
C VAL A 29 4.36 0.76 10.75
N THR A 30 5.61 1.01 11.12
CA THR A 30 6.19 2.35 11.22
C THR A 30 7.19 2.53 10.08
N ASN A 31 6.95 3.52 9.23
CA ASN A 31 7.82 3.92 8.14
C ASN A 31 8.57 5.19 8.54
N CYS A 32 9.89 5.11 8.65
CA CYS A 32 10.73 6.28 8.92
C CYS A 32 11.62 6.56 7.72
N GLY A 33 11.65 7.82 7.27
CA GLY A 33 12.41 8.18 6.08
C GLY A 33 12.88 9.61 6.05
N ALA A 34 13.77 9.87 5.10
CA ALA A 34 14.23 11.17 4.71
C ALA A 34 13.63 11.57 3.36
N SER A 35 13.25 12.82 3.22
CA SER A 35 12.63 13.37 2.02
C SER A 35 13.48 14.49 1.44
N THR A 36 13.50 14.57 0.12
CA THR A 36 13.90 15.77 -0.63
C THR A 36 12.63 16.46 -1.14
N VAL A 37 12.52 17.73 -0.90
CA VAL A 37 11.37 18.56 -1.25
C VAL A 37 11.78 19.63 -2.26
N THR A 38 11.18 19.59 -3.43
CA THR A 38 11.39 20.56 -4.50
C THR A 38 10.12 21.36 -4.74
N THR A 39 10.24 22.67 -4.72
CA THR A 39 9.12 23.56 -5.05
C THR A 39 8.94 23.58 -6.56
N VAL A 40 7.82 23.08 -7.04
CA VAL A 40 7.41 23.11 -8.47
C VAL A 40 6.83 24.46 -8.82
N SER A 41 5.99 25.00 -7.93
CA SER A 41 5.39 26.32 -8.06
C SER A 41 5.08 26.90 -6.68
N ALA A 42 5.29 28.19 -6.51
CA ALA A 42 4.90 28.91 -5.30
C ALA A 42 4.33 30.28 -5.68
N THR A 43 3.05 30.48 -5.39
CA THR A 43 2.37 31.78 -5.44
C THR A 43 1.83 32.11 -4.05
N LYS A 44 1.21 33.27 -3.92
CA LYS A 44 0.55 33.67 -2.66
C LYS A 44 -0.61 32.70 -2.30
N GLU A 45 -1.29 32.16 -3.32
CA GLU A 45 -2.52 31.36 -3.18
C GLU A 45 -2.24 29.85 -3.22
N LEU A 46 -1.17 29.43 -3.90
CA LEU A 46 -0.89 28.00 -4.15
C LEU A 46 0.61 27.71 -4.14
N THR A 47 1.00 26.74 -3.34
CA THR A 47 2.31 26.10 -3.40
C THR A 47 2.16 24.65 -3.85
N VAL A 48 2.97 24.24 -4.83
CA VAL A 48 3.06 22.86 -5.29
C VAL A 48 4.46 22.33 -5.04
N LEU A 49 4.54 21.21 -4.36
CA LEU A 49 5.78 20.55 -3.98
C LEU A 49 5.88 19.17 -4.65
N SER A 50 7.06 18.82 -5.13
CA SER A 50 7.46 17.45 -5.44
C SER A 50 8.27 16.92 -4.27
N ILE A 51 7.94 15.73 -3.79
CA ILE A 51 8.53 15.11 -2.61
C ILE A 51 9.01 13.71 -2.97
N ASP A 52 10.30 13.48 -2.85
CA ASP A 52 10.93 12.17 -2.95
C ASP A 52 11.33 11.70 -1.55
N THR A 53 10.83 10.55 -1.11
CA THR A 53 11.08 10.02 0.24
C THR A 53 11.67 8.63 0.16
N LYS A 54 12.76 8.38 0.91
CA LYS A 54 13.40 7.07 1.05
C LYS A 54 13.52 6.70 2.51
N GLY A 55 13.30 5.43 2.81
CA GLY A 55 13.35 5.01 4.20
C GLY A 55 13.27 3.52 4.42
N ILE A 56 12.98 3.17 5.66
CA ILE A 56 12.86 1.79 6.11
C ILE A 56 11.57 1.61 6.93
N THR A 57 10.99 0.43 6.80
CA THR A 57 9.77 0.01 7.48
C THR A 57 10.11 -0.90 8.65
N ARG A 58 9.44 -0.69 9.78
CA ARG A 58 9.46 -1.61 10.93
C ARG A 58 8.04 -2.08 11.21
N SER A 59 7.87 -3.40 11.28
CA SER A 59 6.58 -3.98 11.67
C SER A 59 6.35 -3.83 13.17
N ASN A 60 5.17 -3.33 13.52
CA ASN A 60 4.67 -3.25 14.90
C ASN A 60 3.91 -4.52 15.32
N SER A 61 3.57 -5.38 14.34
CA SER A 61 2.80 -6.61 14.56
C SER A 61 3.69 -7.84 14.69
N ALA A 62 3.17 -8.89 15.37
CA ALA A 62 3.90 -10.14 15.60
C ALA A 62 4.22 -10.92 14.32
N ASN A 63 3.38 -10.82 13.29
CA ASN A 63 3.56 -11.50 12.01
C ASN A 63 4.69 -10.93 11.14
N LYS A 64 5.30 -9.81 11.56
CA LYS A 64 6.43 -9.16 10.87
C LYS A 64 6.18 -8.83 9.40
N THR A 65 4.93 -8.65 9.01
CA THR A 65 4.57 -8.21 7.67
C THR A 65 5.28 -6.89 7.34
N PHE A 66 5.97 -6.83 6.19
CA PHE A 66 6.79 -5.71 5.73
C PHE A 66 7.94 -5.27 6.66
N ASP A 67 8.33 -6.06 7.67
CA ASP A 67 9.47 -5.70 8.55
C ASP A 67 10.78 -5.60 7.74
N ASN A 68 11.58 -4.59 8.02
CA ASN A 68 12.83 -4.27 7.32
C ASN A 68 12.68 -4.04 5.80
N ALA A 69 11.49 -3.76 5.31
CA ALA A 69 11.35 -3.33 3.93
C ALA A 69 11.97 -1.94 3.74
N THR A 70 12.75 -1.76 2.69
CA THR A 70 13.16 -0.43 2.24
C THR A 70 12.08 0.15 1.33
N TYR A 71 11.90 1.46 1.35
CA TYR A 71 10.91 2.08 0.47
C TYR A 71 11.39 3.37 -0.17
N GLU A 72 10.79 3.65 -1.31
CA GLU A 72 10.90 4.91 -2.03
C GLU A 72 9.49 5.37 -2.45
N CYS A 73 9.18 6.65 -2.20
CA CYS A 73 7.93 7.28 -2.59
C CYS A 73 8.21 8.53 -3.40
N ALA A 74 7.47 8.70 -4.50
CA ALA A 74 7.39 9.94 -5.25
C ALA A 74 5.98 10.53 -5.08
N SER A 75 5.89 11.77 -4.63
CA SER A 75 4.61 12.41 -4.31
C SER A 75 4.56 13.86 -4.78
N VAL A 76 3.37 14.33 -5.08
CA VAL A 76 3.08 15.75 -5.32
C VAL A 76 2.11 16.22 -4.24
N LEU A 77 2.43 17.33 -3.62
CA LEU A 77 1.61 17.99 -2.59
C LEU A 77 1.25 19.40 -3.03
N SER A 78 -0.03 19.71 -3.04
CA SER A 78 -0.55 21.06 -3.23
C SER A 78 -1.02 21.64 -1.90
N ILE A 79 -0.69 22.92 -1.64
CA ILE A 79 -1.04 23.66 -0.45
C ILE A 79 -1.70 24.97 -0.87
N ALA A 80 -2.97 25.13 -0.51
CA ALA A 80 -3.76 26.34 -0.78
C ALA A 80 -4.37 26.82 0.56
N GLY A 81 -3.77 27.84 1.18
CA GLY A 81 -4.12 28.24 2.53
C GLY A 81 -3.91 27.10 3.54
N ALA A 82 -4.97 26.73 4.27
CA ALA A 82 -4.95 25.60 5.21
C ALA A 82 -5.20 24.25 4.55
N GLN A 83 -5.55 24.23 3.26
CA GLN A 83 -5.87 22.99 2.53
C GLN A 83 -4.60 22.35 1.98
N ARG A 84 -4.41 21.07 2.29
CA ARG A 84 -3.35 20.25 1.73
C ARG A 84 -3.98 19.05 1.02
N LYS A 85 -3.51 18.75 -0.18
CA LYS A 85 -3.90 17.57 -0.96
C LYS A 85 -2.67 17.02 -1.66
N GLY A 86 -2.46 15.73 -1.57
CA GLY A 86 -1.34 15.10 -2.23
C GLY A 86 -1.68 13.72 -2.75
N LEU A 87 -0.93 13.32 -3.77
CA LEU A 87 -0.97 12.01 -4.37
C LEU A 87 0.45 11.54 -4.55
N GLY A 88 0.71 10.28 -4.28
CA GLY A 88 2.02 9.67 -4.49
C GLY A 88 1.94 8.18 -4.69
N TYR A 89 3.07 7.64 -5.14
CA TYR A 89 3.26 6.21 -5.32
C TYR A 89 4.51 5.78 -4.56
N CYS A 90 4.42 4.66 -3.86
CA CYS A 90 5.52 4.10 -3.13
C CYS A 90 5.80 2.67 -3.59
N LYS A 91 7.08 2.33 -3.66
CA LYS A 91 7.57 0.97 -3.80
C LYS A 91 8.22 0.54 -2.51
N PHE A 92 7.80 -0.60 -1.97
CA PHE A 92 8.41 -1.25 -0.81
C PHE A 92 9.11 -2.52 -1.25
N MET A 93 10.40 -2.62 -1.04
CA MET A 93 11.21 -3.80 -1.31
C MET A 93 11.40 -4.56 0.01
N VAL A 94 10.84 -5.76 0.10
CA VAL A 94 11.00 -6.62 1.28
C VAL A 94 12.35 -7.37 1.24
N PRO A 95 12.85 -7.88 2.37
CA PRO A 95 14.20 -8.46 2.45
C PRO A 95 14.49 -9.63 1.52
N ASP A 96 13.47 -10.35 1.06
CA ASP A 96 13.62 -11.46 0.09
C ASP A 96 13.76 -10.99 -1.37
N GLY A 97 13.69 -9.68 -1.63
CA GLY A 97 13.84 -9.09 -2.96
C GLY A 97 12.52 -8.90 -3.71
N ASP A 98 11.42 -9.41 -3.19
CA ASP A 98 10.10 -9.10 -3.70
C ASP A 98 9.69 -7.67 -3.33
N PHE A 99 8.72 -7.10 -4.07
CA PHE A 99 8.23 -5.76 -3.77
C PHE A 99 6.72 -5.64 -3.88
N VAL A 100 6.19 -4.62 -3.25
CA VAL A 100 4.83 -4.12 -3.43
C VAL A 100 4.86 -2.66 -3.86
N VAL A 101 3.91 -2.27 -4.69
CA VAL A 101 3.68 -0.88 -5.09
C VAL A 101 2.28 -0.49 -4.67
N GLY A 102 2.14 0.72 -4.17
CA GLY A 102 0.83 1.27 -3.84
C GLY A 102 0.75 2.76 -4.04
N GLU A 103 -0.46 3.24 -4.00
CA GLU A 103 -0.85 4.64 -4.10
C GLU A 103 -1.14 5.19 -2.71
N GLN A 104 -0.69 6.39 -2.45
CA GLN A 104 -1.05 7.15 -1.26
C GLN A 104 -1.77 8.45 -1.62
N VAL A 105 -2.83 8.73 -0.88
CA VAL A 105 -3.54 10.01 -0.95
C VAL A 105 -3.37 10.70 0.40
N LEU A 106 -2.69 11.86 0.37
CA LEU A 106 -2.43 12.65 1.56
C LEU A 106 -3.60 13.57 1.86
N ASP A 107 -3.90 13.75 3.13
CA ASP A 107 -4.91 14.66 3.63
C ASP A 107 -4.31 15.91 4.28
N SER A 108 -5.16 16.78 4.82
CA SER A 108 -4.76 18.04 5.46
C SER A 108 -4.03 17.86 6.80
N THR A 109 -4.07 16.67 7.39
CA THR A 109 -3.46 16.39 8.70
C THR A 109 -2.03 15.88 8.60
N GLY A 110 -1.54 15.60 7.39
CA GLY A 110 -0.25 14.94 7.14
C GLY A 110 -0.34 13.41 7.21
N GLY A 111 -1.55 12.87 7.40
CA GLY A 111 -1.90 11.47 7.22
C GLY A 111 -2.50 11.21 5.84
N GLY A 112 -3.25 10.12 5.74
CA GLY A 112 -3.96 9.79 4.51
C GLY A 112 -4.32 8.32 4.37
N LYS A 113 -4.61 7.95 3.13
CA LYS A 113 -4.99 6.59 2.75
C LYS A 113 -3.95 5.96 1.84
N TRP A 114 -3.82 4.67 1.98
CA TRP A 114 -2.92 3.83 1.21
C TRP A 114 -3.70 2.70 0.53
N LYS A 115 -3.36 2.40 -0.72
CA LYS A 115 -3.94 1.31 -1.49
C LYS A 115 -2.84 0.53 -2.21
N PHE A 116 -2.83 -0.80 -2.07
CA PHE A 116 -1.96 -1.67 -2.85
C PHE A 116 -2.42 -1.73 -4.31
N LEU A 117 -1.48 -1.64 -5.23
CA LEU A 117 -1.72 -1.69 -6.68
C LEU A 117 -1.20 -2.98 -7.29
N GLN A 118 0.00 -3.41 -6.88
CA GLN A 118 0.63 -4.64 -7.38
C GLN A 118 1.76 -5.10 -6.46
N GLY A 119 2.19 -6.34 -6.64
CA GLY A 119 3.37 -6.91 -6.00
C GLY A 119 4.00 -8.00 -6.85
N THR A 120 5.21 -8.44 -6.45
CA THR A 120 5.93 -9.55 -7.08
C THR A 120 6.03 -10.74 -6.15
N GLY A 121 6.45 -11.90 -6.67
CA GLY A 121 6.62 -13.14 -5.91
C GLY A 121 5.42 -13.48 -5.06
N LYS A 122 5.60 -13.64 -3.76
CA LYS A 122 4.53 -13.94 -2.81
C LYS A 122 3.46 -12.83 -2.70
N TRP A 123 3.77 -11.61 -3.13
CA TRP A 123 2.85 -10.46 -3.11
C TRP A 123 2.07 -10.29 -4.42
N LYS A 124 2.25 -11.21 -5.38
CA LYS A 124 1.54 -11.14 -6.66
C LYS A 124 0.03 -11.14 -6.44
N GLY A 125 -0.66 -10.17 -7.05
CA GLY A 125 -2.10 -10.01 -6.92
C GLY A 125 -2.56 -9.45 -5.56
N ILE A 126 -1.65 -8.82 -4.79
CA ILE A 126 -2.01 -8.12 -3.56
C ILE A 126 -3.07 -7.06 -3.83
N THR A 127 -4.08 -7.02 -2.97
CA THR A 127 -5.14 -6.00 -2.92
C THR A 127 -5.35 -5.54 -1.50
N GLY A 128 -6.13 -4.48 -1.31
CA GLY A 128 -6.39 -3.91 0.00
C GLY A 128 -5.66 -2.59 0.20
N GLY A 129 -5.45 -2.20 1.45
CA GLY A 129 -4.85 -0.92 1.81
C GLY A 129 -5.11 -0.58 3.26
N GLY A 130 -5.10 0.70 3.57
CA GLY A 130 -5.32 1.18 4.93
C GLY A 130 -5.16 2.68 5.05
N GLU A 131 -4.82 3.10 6.25
CA GLU A 131 -4.60 4.50 6.58
C GLU A 131 -3.20 4.69 7.16
N PHE A 132 -2.69 5.89 7.05
CA PHE A 132 -1.44 6.27 7.71
C PHE A 132 -1.60 7.60 8.42
N VAL A 133 -0.87 7.75 9.52
CA VAL A 133 -0.83 8.97 10.31
C VAL A 133 0.62 9.36 10.57
N GLN A 134 0.89 10.65 10.56
CA GLN A 134 2.21 11.17 10.91
C GLN A 134 2.43 11.00 12.41
N LEU A 135 3.52 10.32 12.81
CA LEU A 135 3.92 10.17 14.21
C LEU A 135 4.82 11.33 14.65
N THR A 136 5.78 11.64 13.81
CA THR A 136 6.77 12.70 14.13
C THR A 136 7.38 13.25 12.84
N SER A 137 7.87 14.49 12.91
CA SER A 137 8.72 15.09 11.89
C SER A 137 9.83 15.88 12.57
N GLY A 138 11.05 15.72 12.06
CA GLY A 138 12.20 16.48 12.51
C GLY A 138 12.25 17.86 11.86
N LYS A 139 12.90 18.81 12.54
CA LYS A 139 13.28 20.07 11.90
C LYS A 139 14.35 19.78 10.83
N PRO A 140 14.19 20.28 9.60
CA PRO A 140 15.17 20.08 8.55
C PRO A 140 16.55 20.57 8.95
N ILE A 141 17.58 19.73 8.74
CA ILE A 141 18.99 20.11 8.94
C ILE A 141 19.48 20.91 7.71
N VAL A 142 18.98 20.50 6.52
CA VAL A 142 19.29 21.15 5.24
C VAL A 142 17.97 21.63 4.63
N THR A 143 17.96 22.87 4.13
CA THR A 143 16.80 23.43 3.43
C THR A 143 16.39 22.52 2.26
N GLY A 144 15.08 22.27 2.07
CA GLY A 144 14.57 21.39 1.04
C GLY A 144 14.65 19.90 1.39
N THR A 145 14.98 19.57 2.65
CA THR A 145 14.92 18.19 3.15
C THR A 145 13.88 18.03 4.26
N GLY A 146 13.52 16.82 4.59
CA GLY A 146 12.65 16.48 5.71
C GLY A 146 12.97 15.10 6.26
N GLN A 147 12.62 14.87 7.52
CA GLN A 147 12.72 13.55 8.16
C GLN A 147 11.47 13.33 8.98
N SER A 148 10.82 12.21 8.77
CA SER A 148 9.57 11.90 9.46
C SER A 148 9.37 10.40 9.64
N CYS A 149 8.54 10.07 10.62
CA CYS A 149 7.98 8.73 10.75
C CYS A 149 6.46 8.79 10.64
N VAL A 150 5.88 7.83 9.94
CA VAL A 150 4.43 7.62 9.85
C VAL A 150 4.10 6.21 10.31
N ARG A 151 2.96 6.01 10.95
CA ARG A 151 2.39 4.69 11.21
C ARG A 151 1.34 4.41 10.16
N ALA A 152 1.43 3.25 9.51
CA ALA A 152 0.46 2.78 8.55
C ALA A 152 -0.12 1.45 9.00
N SER A 153 -1.44 1.30 8.94
CA SER A 153 -2.13 0.07 9.31
C SER A 153 -3.30 -0.20 8.36
N GLY A 154 -3.63 -1.47 8.20
CA GLY A 154 -4.72 -1.87 7.33
C GLY A 154 -4.74 -3.36 7.08
N THR A 155 -5.35 -3.75 5.97
CA THR A 155 -5.50 -5.15 5.58
C THR A 155 -5.09 -5.37 4.13
N TYR A 156 -4.74 -6.61 3.82
CA TYR A 156 -4.47 -7.05 2.47
C TYR A 156 -4.97 -8.46 2.22
N GLU A 157 -5.19 -8.77 0.96
CA GLU A 157 -5.49 -10.10 0.45
C GLU A 157 -4.50 -10.44 -0.66
N LEU A 158 -4.13 -11.72 -0.78
CA LEU A 158 -3.30 -12.23 -1.87
C LEU A 158 -4.19 -13.05 -2.82
N SER A 159 -4.01 -12.87 -4.13
CA SER A 159 -4.61 -13.75 -5.12
C SER A 159 -3.78 -15.04 -5.18
N ASN A 160 -4.37 -16.15 -4.80
CA ASN A 160 -3.81 -17.49 -5.05
C ASN A 160 -3.87 -17.80 -6.54
#